data_f274466feeedebb9547a19e8736232af
#
_entry.id   f274466feeedebb9547a19e8736232af
#
_cell.length_a   1.000
_cell.length_b   1.000
_cell.length_c   1.000
_cell.angle_alpha   90.00
_cell.angle_beta   90.00
_cell.angle_gamma   90.00
#
_symmetry.space_group_name_H-M   'P 1'
#
loop_
_entity.id
_entity.type
_entity.pdbx_description
1 polymer ?
#
loop_
_entity_poly.entity_id
_entity_poly.type
_entity_poly.pdbx_seq_one_letter_code
_entity_poly.pdbx_strand_id
1 'polypeptide(L)'
;VGFYEDPENHHLRGRDIVANEGLRGFTPLNLKPHELPTDHTHMVACIVAFHRKQVVPEAEPLWMELPPDLQETTLRLAAIVRIADGLDSNMEQTTRVIAVKGRRRPVVGVAGNQDTLDHDVARAEKKADLWESCIGAPPQIVAARRRSPWRPPIRRKDSVGESACIILRGYLTQVTAAIPGIGSILSVKPRHDMRIALRRIRAGLRLYRFIWEETAYNELSRELVWFGGLLGNVRDLDITILWLDKMMTACPDDVKKGLLRLRENAARRRREKLRRLLAGLRSARFSALLIRLDDWVARGTGAVHILPGAEEVLGDEIRKVLARRARGILRYVGTVKESSSERQHALRRECRRMRYAVDAWYRVLGKDRSDVLRALVNVQDALGDVHDADVRLSVWRESERNVAVKWLRKRCQLERMKAWKAFKNTWPELQKKLDERVIESLANG
;
A
#
# COMPACT_ATOMS: atom_id res chain seq x y z
N VAL A 1 10.67 12.34 9.31
CA VAL A 1 10.49 13.74 9.75
C VAL A 1 10.65 14.58 8.50
N GLY A 2 9.55 14.85 7.80
CA GLY A 2 9.54 15.80 6.69
C GLY A 2 9.31 17.19 7.26
N PHE A 3 10.31 18.04 7.19
CA PHE A 3 10.14 19.47 7.47
C PHE A 3 9.59 20.10 6.20
N TYR A 4 8.37 20.61 6.25
CA TYR A 4 7.85 21.53 5.24
C TYR A 4 8.45 22.90 5.54
N GLU A 5 9.32 23.38 4.69
CA GLU A 5 9.71 24.78 4.67
C GLU A 5 8.69 25.58 3.86
N ASP A 6 8.23 26.69 4.41
CA ASP A 6 7.57 27.74 3.67
C ASP A 6 8.57 28.28 2.63
N PRO A 7 8.22 28.35 1.34
CA PRO A 7 9.12 28.87 0.30
C PRO A 7 9.65 30.27 0.57
N GLU A 8 8.98 31.06 1.38
CA GLU A 8 9.39 32.43 1.74
C GLU A 8 10.46 32.49 2.84
N ASN A 9 10.73 31.37 3.55
CA ASN A 9 11.66 31.34 4.70
C ASN A 9 13.00 30.65 4.39
N HIS A 10 13.47 30.65 3.17
CA HIS A 10 14.72 29.99 2.76
C HIS A 10 16.00 30.48 3.45
N HIS A 11 15.94 31.53 4.27
CA HIS A 11 17.10 32.16 4.90
C HIS A 11 17.14 32.06 6.42
N LEU A 12 16.13 31.49 7.07
CA LEU A 12 16.12 31.35 8.51
C LEU A 12 17.13 30.27 8.95
N ARG A 13 18.04 30.64 9.86
CA ARG A 13 18.92 29.67 10.54
C ARG A 13 18.11 28.81 11.51
N GLY A 14 18.61 27.63 11.88
CA GLY A 14 17.92 26.71 12.78
C GLY A 14 17.40 27.35 14.06
N ARG A 15 18.17 28.30 14.66
CA ARG A 15 17.77 29.08 15.84
C ARG A 15 16.50 29.92 15.60
N ASP A 16 16.37 30.50 14.40
CA ASP A 16 15.26 31.41 14.07
C ASP A 16 13.95 30.63 13.92
N ILE A 17 14.05 29.38 13.48
CA ILE A 17 12.91 28.45 13.39
C ILE A 17 12.46 28.04 14.82
N VAL A 18 13.38 27.79 15.72
CA VAL A 18 13.08 27.42 17.13
C VAL A 18 12.59 28.63 17.93
N ALA A 19 13.17 29.82 17.71
CA ALA A 19 12.82 31.05 18.41
C ALA A 19 11.49 31.66 18.00
N ASN A 20 11.09 31.51 16.71
CA ASN A 20 9.93 32.18 16.11
C ASN A 20 8.62 31.39 16.16
N GLU A 21 8.40 30.50 17.10
CA GLU A 21 7.16 29.71 17.20
C GLU A 21 6.77 28.91 15.93
N GLY A 22 7.58 28.96 14.87
CA GLY A 22 7.33 28.30 13.58
C GLY A 22 7.23 26.78 13.65
N LEU A 23 7.72 26.17 14.74
CA LEU A 23 7.58 24.74 15.02
C LEU A 23 6.19 24.35 15.56
N ARG A 24 5.29 25.30 15.87
CA ARG A 24 3.95 24.98 16.40
C ARG A 24 3.07 24.12 15.49
N GLY A 25 3.38 24.03 14.21
CA GLY A 25 2.63 23.24 13.22
C GLY A 25 3.24 21.88 12.85
N PHE A 26 4.47 21.57 13.28
CA PHE A 26 5.28 20.53 12.64
C PHE A 26 5.67 19.34 13.52
N THR A 27 5.29 19.30 14.79
CA THR A 27 5.61 18.12 15.62
C THR A 27 4.52 17.05 15.49
N PRO A 28 4.84 15.87 14.89
CA PRO A 28 3.91 14.74 14.89
C PRO A 28 3.57 14.23 16.30
N LEU A 29 4.23 14.71 17.33
CA LEU A 29 4.17 14.26 18.72
C LEU A 29 3.52 15.27 19.68
N ASN A 30 2.98 16.39 19.21
CA ASN A 30 2.50 17.49 20.10
C ASN A 30 3.54 17.97 21.13
N LEU A 31 4.84 17.75 20.87
CA LEU A 31 5.90 18.29 21.70
C LEU A 31 5.99 19.80 21.44
N LYS A 32 5.73 20.59 22.45
CA LYS A 32 5.94 22.02 22.39
C LYS A 32 7.42 22.28 22.65
N PRO A 33 8.11 23.10 21.84
CA PRO A 33 9.54 23.38 22.04
C PRO A 33 9.90 23.84 23.42
N HIS A 34 9.02 24.59 24.10
CA HIS A 34 9.19 25.07 25.46
C HIS A 34 9.02 23.99 26.55
N GLU A 35 8.62 22.77 26.20
CA GLU A 35 8.57 21.62 27.11
C GLU A 35 9.87 20.81 27.09
N LEU A 36 10.83 21.13 26.18
CA LEU A 36 12.15 20.50 26.11
C LEU A 36 13.15 21.28 26.99
N PRO A 37 14.12 20.60 27.63
CA PRO A 37 15.26 21.26 28.23
C PRO A 37 16.00 22.12 27.19
N THR A 38 16.60 23.22 27.62
CA THR A 38 17.30 24.20 26.76
C THR A 38 18.30 23.50 25.82
N ASP A 39 19.13 22.61 26.36
CA ASP A 39 20.16 21.89 25.59
C ASP A 39 19.52 21.03 24.48
N HIS A 40 18.39 20.36 24.74
CA HIS A 40 17.68 19.59 23.72
C HIS A 40 17.05 20.49 22.64
N THR A 41 16.63 21.71 23.00
CA THR A 41 16.15 22.71 22.05
C THR A 41 17.29 23.18 21.15
N HIS A 42 18.47 23.45 21.71
CA HIS A 42 19.67 23.80 20.94
C HIS A 42 20.11 22.65 20.02
N MET A 43 20.08 21.38 20.51
CA MET A 43 20.33 20.22 19.65
C MET A 43 19.40 20.17 18.44
N VAL A 44 18.09 20.35 18.63
CA VAL A 44 17.12 20.34 17.52
C VAL A 44 17.41 21.46 16.53
N ALA A 45 17.71 22.67 17.00
CA ALA A 45 18.06 23.79 16.16
C ALA A 45 19.32 23.52 15.30
N CYS A 46 20.37 22.94 15.92
CA CYS A 46 21.59 22.54 15.21
C CYS A 46 21.31 21.42 14.19
N ILE A 47 20.51 20.41 14.53
CA ILE A 47 20.14 19.34 13.59
C ILE A 47 19.43 19.93 12.37
N VAL A 48 18.51 20.89 12.57
CA VAL A 48 17.83 21.59 11.49
C VAL A 48 18.79 22.44 10.66
N ALA A 49 19.76 23.13 11.30
CA ALA A 49 20.77 23.90 10.57
C ALA A 49 21.68 23.03 9.70
N PHE A 50 22.01 21.82 10.15
CA PHE A 50 22.99 20.93 9.52
C PHE A 50 22.42 19.98 8.47
N HIS A 51 21.11 19.91 8.26
CA HIS A 51 20.53 18.86 7.42
C HIS A 51 20.67 19.11 5.89
N ARG A 52 20.90 20.34 5.42
CA ARG A 52 20.90 20.66 3.98
C ARG A 52 22.22 21.13 3.36
N LYS A 53 22.97 22.00 4.03
CA LYS A 53 24.19 22.62 3.49
C LYS A 53 25.45 21.92 3.99
N GLN A 54 26.62 22.34 3.50
CA GLN A 54 27.87 21.94 4.08
C GLN A 54 27.88 22.26 5.58
N VAL A 55 28.20 21.29 6.40
CA VAL A 55 28.17 21.43 7.85
C VAL A 55 29.48 22.04 8.33
N VAL A 56 29.39 23.22 8.94
CA VAL A 56 30.48 23.89 9.65
C VAL A 56 29.97 24.16 11.05
N PRO A 57 30.16 23.21 12.00
CA PRO A 57 29.53 23.31 13.32
C PRO A 57 29.92 24.60 14.07
N GLU A 58 31.17 25.02 13.96
CA GLU A 58 31.73 26.21 14.65
C GLU A 58 31.08 27.53 14.14
N ALA A 59 30.42 27.51 13.00
CA ALA A 59 29.70 28.67 12.49
C ALA A 59 28.29 28.81 13.09
N GLU A 60 27.81 27.81 13.84
CA GLU A 60 26.49 27.83 14.46
C GLU A 60 26.60 28.21 15.94
N PRO A 61 26.10 29.39 16.35
CA PRO A 61 26.26 29.85 17.75
C PRO A 61 25.70 28.89 18.78
N LEU A 62 24.55 28.29 18.55
CA LEU A 62 23.93 27.34 19.49
C LEU A 62 24.70 26.03 19.62
N TRP A 63 25.53 25.69 18.64
CA TRP A 63 26.47 24.56 18.76
C TRP A 63 27.53 24.77 19.81
N MET A 64 28.06 25.98 19.90
CA MET A 64 29.11 26.31 20.87
C MET A 64 28.60 26.34 22.32
N GLU A 65 27.29 26.48 22.50
CA GLU A 65 26.62 26.44 23.81
C GLU A 65 26.32 25.00 24.27
N LEU A 66 26.42 24.01 23.39
CA LEU A 66 26.13 22.61 23.73
C LEU A 66 27.33 21.97 24.48
N PRO A 67 27.06 21.16 25.52
CA PRO A 67 28.08 20.29 26.13
C PRO A 67 28.70 19.33 25.08
N PRO A 68 30.01 18.98 25.22
CA PRO A 68 30.74 18.18 24.24
C PRO A 68 30.09 16.83 23.90
N ASP A 69 29.49 16.16 24.86
CA ASP A 69 28.77 14.88 24.68
C ASP A 69 27.49 15.06 23.88
N LEU A 70 26.79 16.18 24.04
CA LEU A 70 25.61 16.54 23.26
C LEU A 70 25.99 17.04 21.87
N GLN A 71 27.15 17.66 21.69
CA GLN A 71 27.68 18.03 20.38
C GLN A 71 27.86 16.79 19.49
N GLU A 72 28.55 15.76 19.99
CA GLU A 72 28.74 14.51 19.25
C GLU A 72 27.40 13.86 18.90
N THR A 73 26.47 13.80 19.84
CA THR A 73 25.15 13.24 19.65
C THR A 73 24.35 14.03 18.58
N THR A 74 24.46 15.35 18.61
CA THR A 74 23.79 16.24 17.66
C THR A 74 24.28 16.02 16.23
N LEU A 75 25.59 15.90 16.00
CA LEU A 75 26.15 15.61 14.68
C LEU A 75 25.68 14.24 14.15
N ARG A 76 25.68 13.22 15.01
CA ARG A 76 25.19 11.88 14.63
C ARG A 76 23.71 11.90 14.24
N LEU A 77 22.88 12.61 14.99
CA LEU A 77 21.44 12.77 14.66
C LEU A 77 21.25 13.58 13.39
N ALA A 78 22.01 14.68 13.20
CA ALA A 78 21.97 15.45 11.97
C ALA A 78 22.38 14.62 10.76
N ALA A 79 23.39 13.76 10.88
CA ALA A 79 23.81 12.84 9.83
C ALA A 79 22.68 11.86 9.41
N ILE A 80 21.94 11.34 10.40
CA ILE A 80 20.77 10.48 10.14
C ILE A 80 19.68 11.25 9.41
N VAL A 81 19.38 12.48 9.85
CA VAL A 81 18.35 13.32 9.21
C VAL A 81 18.75 13.69 7.78
N ARG A 82 20.03 13.95 7.49
CA ARG A 82 20.53 14.21 6.14
C ARG A 82 20.28 13.04 5.20
N ILE A 83 20.58 11.82 5.64
CA ILE A 83 20.31 10.61 4.86
C ILE A 83 18.81 10.43 4.63
N ALA A 84 17.99 10.63 5.67
CA ALA A 84 16.54 10.52 5.58
C ALA A 84 15.94 11.56 4.61
N ASP A 85 16.41 12.79 4.63
CA ASP A 85 16.03 13.86 3.69
C ASP A 85 16.46 13.52 2.25
N GLY A 86 17.61 12.87 2.07
CA GLY A 86 18.03 12.35 0.77
C GLY A 86 17.10 11.26 0.24
N LEU A 87 16.58 10.39 1.10
CA LEU A 87 15.63 9.33 0.76
C LEU A 87 14.22 9.84 0.44
N ASP A 88 13.89 11.09 0.78
CA ASP A 88 12.61 11.75 0.46
C ASP A 88 12.82 12.98 -0.42
N SER A 89 13.75 12.89 -1.36
CA SER A 89 14.20 14.02 -2.19
C SER A 89 13.10 14.65 -3.04
N ASN A 90 12.04 13.90 -3.33
CA ASN A 90 10.85 14.35 -4.08
C ASN A 90 9.68 14.76 -3.17
N MET A 91 9.86 14.70 -1.84
CA MET A 91 8.83 15.00 -0.82
C MET A 91 7.53 14.18 -0.95
N GLU A 92 7.59 13.02 -1.63
CA GLU A 92 6.45 12.12 -1.80
C GLU A 92 6.35 11.06 -0.71
N GLN A 93 7.36 10.95 0.16
CA GLN A 93 7.47 9.95 1.24
C GLN A 93 7.26 8.51 0.75
N THR A 94 7.68 8.23 -0.48
CA THR A 94 7.51 6.92 -1.12
C THR A 94 8.58 5.93 -0.71
N THR A 95 9.80 6.42 -0.36
CA THR A 95 10.94 5.59 0.05
C THR A 95 10.97 5.40 1.57
N ARG A 96 11.20 4.18 2.02
CA ARG A 96 11.20 3.81 3.44
C ARG A 96 12.38 2.92 3.78
N VAL A 97 12.99 3.16 4.93
CA VAL A 97 13.96 2.25 5.53
C VAL A 97 13.22 0.99 6.03
N ILE A 98 13.64 -0.18 5.56
CA ILE A 98 13.04 -1.48 5.90
C ILE A 98 13.94 -2.35 6.77
N ALA A 99 15.25 -2.09 6.78
CA ALA A 99 16.21 -2.78 7.62
C ALA A 99 17.47 -1.93 7.79
N VAL A 100 18.09 -2.03 8.97
CA VAL A 100 19.43 -1.51 9.23
C VAL A 100 20.24 -2.63 9.87
N LYS A 101 21.42 -2.95 9.34
CA LYS A 101 22.31 -3.99 9.82
C LYS A 101 23.73 -3.45 9.95
N GLY A 102 24.42 -3.81 11.03
CA GLY A 102 25.77 -3.35 11.32
C GLY A 102 25.80 -2.04 12.10
N ARG A 103 26.89 -1.81 12.87
CA ARG A 103 27.06 -0.61 13.71
C ARG A 103 28.01 0.40 13.09
N ARG A 104 29.21 -0.02 12.65
CA ARG A 104 30.25 0.88 12.10
C ARG A 104 30.05 1.17 10.62
N ARG A 105 29.61 0.18 9.84
CA ARG A 105 29.23 0.32 8.42
C ARG A 105 27.82 -0.21 8.25
N PRO A 106 26.81 0.57 8.57
CA PRO A 106 25.45 0.10 8.48
C PRO A 106 25.05 -0.12 7.02
N VAL A 107 24.44 -1.27 6.78
CA VAL A 107 23.71 -1.54 5.54
C VAL A 107 22.26 -1.14 5.76
N VAL A 108 21.85 -0.08 5.10
CA VAL A 108 20.48 0.47 5.18
C VAL A 108 19.67 -0.04 4.00
N GLY A 109 18.82 -1.02 4.25
CA GLY A 109 17.87 -1.53 3.25
C GLY A 109 16.70 -0.56 3.10
N VAL A 110 16.46 -0.08 1.88
CA VAL A 110 15.35 0.83 1.56
C VAL A 110 14.43 0.23 0.51
N ALA A 111 13.13 0.52 0.60
CA ALA A 111 12.12 0.12 -0.37
C ALA A 111 11.19 1.28 -0.66
N GLY A 112 10.81 1.45 -1.93
CA GLY A 112 9.99 2.56 -2.36
C GLY A 112 9.37 2.34 -3.74
N ASN A 113 8.98 3.45 -4.37
CA ASN A 113 8.56 3.46 -5.76
C ASN A 113 9.78 3.15 -6.65
N GLN A 114 9.68 2.15 -7.53
CA GLN A 114 10.78 1.71 -8.40
C GLN A 114 11.26 2.84 -9.33
N ASP A 115 10.38 3.75 -9.72
CA ASP A 115 10.70 4.82 -10.66
C ASP A 115 11.56 5.93 -10.01
N THR A 116 11.49 6.07 -8.68
CA THR A 116 12.20 7.10 -7.92
C THR A 116 13.25 6.54 -6.96
N LEU A 117 13.17 5.25 -6.64
CA LEU A 117 13.98 4.63 -5.60
C LEU A 117 15.50 4.74 -5.84
N ASP A 118 15.94 4.53 -7.06
CA ASP A 118 17.36 4.63 -7.42
C ASP A 118 17.86 6.08 -7.30
N HIS A 119 17.02 7.05 -7.65
CA HIS A 119 17.31 8.46 -7.46
C HIS A 119 17.37 8.84 -5.98
N ASP A 120 16.42 8.37 -5.17
CA ASP A 120 16.39 8.61 -3.72
C ASP A 120 17.61 8.00 -3.03
N VAL A 121 18.02 6.79 -3.43
CA VAL A 121 19.25 6.14 -2.94
C VAL A 121 20.48 7.00 -3.27
N ALA A 122 20.65 7.39 -4.54
CA ALA A 122 21.79 8.20 -4.96
C ALA A 122 21.85 9.56 -4.23
N ARG A 123 20.69 10.17 -3.95
CA ARG A 123 20.62 11.41 -3.17
C ARG A 123 20.97 11.19 -1.70
N ALA A 124 20.53 10.09 -1.10
CA ALA A 124 20.85 9.76 0.28
C ALA A 124 22.32 9.40 0.44
N GLU A 125 22.94 8.69 -0.51
CA GLU A 125 24.38 8.43 -0.53
C GLU A 125 25.18 9.73 -0.62
N LYS A 126 24.77 10.67 -1.48
CA LYS A 126 25.41 11.99 -1.59
C LYS A 126 25.31 12.81 -0.30
N LYS A 127 24.26 12.62 0.50
CA LYS A 127 24.03 13.29 1.79
C LYS A 127 24.61 12.53 2.99
N ALA A 128 25.32 11.43 2.78
CA ALA A 128 25.97 10.65 3.83
C ALA A 128 27.37 11.20 4.24
N ASP A 129 27.77 12.35 3.68
CA ASP A 129 29.03 13.05 3.96
C ASP A 129 29.26 13.30 5.46
N LEU A 130 28.25 13.81 6.17
CA LEU A 130 28.35 14.05 7.61
C LEU A 130 28.42 12.74 8.40
N TRP A 131 27.72 11.69 7.96
CA TRP A 131 27.83 10.37 8.57
C TRP A 131 29.26 9.82 8.46
N GLU A 132 29.85 9.92 7.28
CA GLU A 132 31.22 9.48 7.04
C GLU A 132 32.21 10.23 7.94
N SER A 133 32.02 11.54 8.10
CA SER A 133 32.83 12.37 8.99
C SER A 133 32.72 11.97 10.48
N CYS A 134 31.53 11.61 10.95
CA CYS A 134 31.27 11.23 12.34
C CYS A 134 31.65 9.78 12.68
N ILE A 135 31.54 8.85 11.72
CA ILE A 135 31.64 7.40 11.97
C ILE A 135 32.86 6.79 11.28
N GLY A 136 33.45 7.50 10.31
CA GLY A 136 34.65 7.07 9.57
C GLY A 136 34.39 6.19 8.36
N ALA A 137 33.13 5.90 8.04
CA ALA A 137 32.76 5.19 6.81
C ALA A 137 31.32 5.50 6.43
N PRO A 138 30.99 5.69 5.11
CA PRO A 138 29.63 5.92 4.67
C PRO A 138 28.77 4.69 4.87
N PRO A 139 27.46 4.86 5.14
CA PRO A 139 26.52 3.75 5.16
C PRO A 139 26.33 3.20 3.73
N GLN A 140 26.17 1.90 3.60
CA GLN A 140 25.78 1.29 2.35
C GLN A 140 24.24 1.34 2.23
N ILE A 141 23.71 2.17 1.33
CA ILE A 141 22.27 2.25 1.12
C ILE A 141 21.91 1.31 -0.03
N VAL A 142 21.11 0.29 0.27
CA VAL A 142 20.76 -0.76 -0.68
C VAL A 142 19.27 -0.68 -0.99
N ALA A 143 18.94 -0.38 -2.24
CA ALA A 143 17.59 -0.54 -2.74
C ALA A 143 17.17 -2.01 -2.58
N ALA A 144 16.19 -2.26 -1.72
CA ALA A 144 15.57 -3.57 -1.69
C ALA A 144 14.87 -3.78 -3.03
N ARG A 145 15.46 -4.60 -3.89
CA ARG A 145 14.71 -5.12 -5.03
C ARG A 145 13.40 -5.63 -4.48
N ARG A 146 12.27 -5.18 -5.04
CA ARG A 146 10.96 -5.75 -4.69
C ARG A 146 11.17 -7.25 -4.66
N ARG A 147 11.05 -7.88 -3.47
CA ARG A 147 10.94 -9.33 -3.44
C ARG A 147 9.86 -9.65 -4.43
N SER A 148 10.23 -10.38 -5.47
CA SER A 148 9.27 -10.84 -6.48
C SER A 148 8.01 -11.30 -5.75
N PRO A 149 6.82 -10.86 -6.12
CA PRO A 149 5.62 -11.25 -5.37
C PRO A 149 5.62 -12.76 -5.21
N TRP A 150 5.30 -13.24 -4.01
CA TRP A 150 5.27 -14.68 -3.77
C TRP A 150 4.42 -15.36 -4.85
N ARG A 151 5.01 -16.34 -5.52
CA ARG A 151 4.37 -17.12 -6.57
C ARG A 151 4.23 -18.56 -6.09
N PRO A 152 3.02 -19.14 -6.12
CA PRO A 152 2.81 -20.52 -5.68
C PRO A 152 3.76 -21.48 -6.40
N PRO A 153 4.43 -22.42 -5.68
CA PRO A 153 5.34 -23.40 -6.28
C PRO A 153 4.57 -24.60 -6.86
N ILE A 154 3.62 -24.34 -7.75
CA ILE A 154 2.79 -25.31 -8.46
C ILE A 154 3.39 -25.71 -9.80
N ARG A 155 3.03 -26.90 -10.30
CA ARG A 155 3.43 -27.47 -11.57
C ARG A 155 2.21 -27.82 -12.42
N ARG A 156 2.35 -27.89 -13.73
CA ARG A 156 1.23 -28.24 -14.62
C ARG A 156 0.70 -29.67 -14.39
N LYS A 157 1.57 -30.59 -13.95
CA LYS A 157 1.24 -31.98 -13.64
C LYS A 157 0.60 -32.19 -12.26
N ASP A 158 0.64 -31.18 -11.40
CA ASP A 158 0.00 -31.28 -10.10
C ASP A 158 -1.51 -31.43 -10.30
N SER A 159 -2.18 -32.08 -9.37
CA SER A 159 -3.65 -32.12 -9.42
C SER A 159 -4.24 -30.74 -9.09
N VAL A 160 -5.45 -30.50 -9.54
CA VAL A 160 -6.21 -29.29 -9.23
C VAL A 160 -6.31 -29.07 -7.73
N GLY A 161 -6.59 -30.13 -6.97
CA GLY A 161 -6.68 -30.09 -5.49
C GLY A 161 -5.35 -29.75 -4.82
N GLU A 162 -4.26 -30.38 -5.21
CA GLU A 162 -2.91 -30.05 -4.69
C GLU A 162 -2.55 -28.59 -4.97
N SER A 163 -2.78 -28.12 -6.20
CA SER A 163 -2.49 -26.75 -6.56
C SER A 163 -3.32 -25.74 -5.74
N ALA A 164 -4.58 -26.04 -5.49
CA ALA A 164 -5.47 -25.23 -4.66
C ALA A 164 -4.95 -25.14 -3.21
N CYS A 165 -4.58 -26.27 -2.60
CA CYS A 165 -4.02 -26.31 -1.25
C CYS A 165 -2.70 -25.57 -1.12
N ILE A 166 -1.78 -25.72 -2.07
CA ILE A 166 -0.50 -24.99 -2.11
C ILE A 166 -0.74 -23.47 -2.14
N ILE A 167 -1.65 -23.02 -3.00
CA ILE A 167 -1.99 -21.60 -3.17
C ILE A 167 -2.61 -21.05 -1.87
N LEU A 168 -3.59 -21.73 -1.31
CA LEU A 168 -4.27 -21.29 -0.09
C LEU A 168 -3.33 -21.28 1.11
N ARG A 169 -2.49 -22.30 1.28
CA ARG A 169 -1.47 -22.36 2.34
C ARG A 169 -0.53 -21.18 2.31
N GLY A 170 0.00 -20.83 1.13
CA GLY A 170 0.88 -19.69 1.00
C GLY A 170 0.22 -18.35 1.33
N TYR A 171 -1.07 -18.19 1.05
CA TYR A 171 -1.80 -17.00 1.47
C TYR A 171 -2.17 -17.02 2.95
N LEU A 172 -2.46 -18.19 3.53
CA LEU A 172 -2.67 -18.33 4.97
C LEU A 172 -1.41 -17.93 5.74
N THR A 173 -0.23 -18.38 5.31
CA THR A 173 1.05 -17.96 5.90
C THR A 173 1.21 -16.43 5.89
N GLN A 174 0.76 -15.74 4.83
CA GLN A 174 0.80 -14.27 4.79
C GLN A 174 -0.22 -13.63 5.76
N VAL A 175 -1.37 -14.25 5.98
CA VAL A 175 -2.35 -13.80 6.99
C VAL A 175 -1.75 -13.92 8.39
N THR A 176 -1.20 -15.08 8.74
CA THR A 176 -0.63 -15.32 10.07
C THR A 176 0.58 -14.44 10.35
N ALA A 177 1.44 -14.22 9.36
CA ALA A 177 2.60 -13.33 9.47
C ALA A 177 2.22 -11.85 9.72
N ALA A 178 1.03 -11.43 9.31
CA ALA A 178 0.57 -10.07 9.51
C ALA A 178 -0.08 -9.83 10.88
N ILE A 179 -0.49 -10.88 11.60
CA ILE A 179 -1.24 -10.78 12.88
C ILE A 179 -0.51 -9.89 13.90
N PRO A 180 0.79 -10.08 14.21
CA PRO A 180 1.45 -9.31 15.26
C PRO A 180 1.43 -7.80 15.04
N GLY A 181 1.42 -7.35 13.77
CA GLY A 181 1.48 -5.94 13.41
C GLY A 181 0.13 -5.24 13.24
N ILE A 182 -1.01 -5.95 13.35
CA ILE A 182 -2.34 -5.38 13.07
C ILE A 182 -2.69 -4.21 13.99
N GLY A 183 -2.30 -4.28 15.27
CA GLY A 183 -2.55 -3.24 16.27
C GLY A 183 -1.63 -2.02 16.15
N SER A 184 -0.61 -2.08 15.32
CA SER A 184 0.37 -0.97 15.21
C SER A 184 -0.31 0.33 14.79
N ILE A 185 -0.05 1.40 15.56
CA ILE A 185 -0.46 2.77 15.23
C ILE A 185 0.51 3.36 14.19
N LEU A 186 1.78 2.99 14.28
CA LEU A 186 2.88 3.52 13.46
C LEU A 186 2.91 2.96 12.04
N SER A 187 2.30 1.80 11.79
CA SER A 187 2.31 1.18 10.47
C SER A 187 0.93 0.67 10.05
N VAL A 188 0.51 1.08 8.87
CA VAL A 188 -0.71 0.56 8.21
C VAL A 188 -0.42 -0.70 7.39
N LYS A 189 0.87 -1.02 7.17
CA LYS A 189 1.32 -2.10 6.28
C LYS A 189 0.79 -3.48 6.69
N PRO A 190 0.86 -3.94 7.96
CA PRO A 190 0.34 -5.26 8.35
C PRO A 190 -1.16 -5.42 8.04
N ARG A 191 -1.97 -4.37 8.29
CA ARG A 191 -3.41 -4.37 7.96
C ARG A 191 -3.64 -4.48 6.45
N HIS A 192 -2.82 -3.78 5.67
CA HIS A 192 -2.88 -3.84 4.21
C HIS A 192 -2.49 -5.23 3.69
N ASP A 193 -1.39 -5.80 4.17
CA ASP A 193 -0.89 -7.12 3.77
C ASP A 193 -1.90 -8.22 4.11
N MET A 194 -2.44 -8.23 5.33
CA MET A 194 -3.50 -9.15 5.72
C MET A 194 -4.75 -9.03 4.85
N ARG A 195 -5.19 -7.81 4.54
CA ARG A 195 -6.33 -7.58 3.65
C ARG A 195 -6.08 -8.13 2.25
N ILE A 196 -4.85 -7.97 1.72
CA ILE A 196 -4.47 -8.54 0.43
C ILE A 196 -4.49 -10.07 0.50
N ALA A 197 -3.90 -10.67 1.53
CA ALA A 197 -3.83 -12.11 1.70
C ALA A 197 -5.23 -12.74 1.81
N LEU A 198 -6.12 -12.20 2.64
CA LEU A 198 -7.52 -12.67 2.75
C LEU A 198 -8.29 -12.51 1.44
N ARG A 199 -8.06 -11.43 0.71
CA ARG A 199 -8.68 -11.23 -0.61
C ARG A 199 -8.18 -12.27 -1.62
N ARG A 200 -6.89 -12.65 -1.53
CA ARG A 200 -6.31 -13.71 -2.38
C ARG A 200 -6.80 -15.08 -1.99
N ILE A 201 -6.98 -15.40 -0.69
CA ILE A 201 -7.63 -16.63 -0.22
C ILE A 201 -9.04 -16.73 -0.82
N ARG A 202 -9.86 -15.69 -0.69
CA ARG A 202 -11.21 -15.66 -1.27
C ARG A 202 -11.22 -15.82 -2.80
N ALA A 203 -10.22 -15.27 -3.47
CA ALA A 203 -10.06 -15.41 -4.92
C ALA A 203 -9.64 -16.84 -5.28
N GLY A 204 -8.72 -17.45 -4.54
CA GLY A 204 -8.31 -18.84 -4.70
C GLY A 204 -9.45 -19.81 -4.48
N LEU A 205 -10.19 -19.68 -3.37
CA LEU A 205 -11.40 -20.50 -3.12
C LEU A 205 -12.41 -20.39 -4.27
N ARG A 206 -12.61 -19.20 -4.81
CA ARG A 206 -13.53 -19.00 -5.96
C ARG A 206 -12.96 -19.53 -7.27
N LEU A 207 -11.64 -19.48 -7.46
CA LEU A 207 -10.96 -20.01 -8.64
C LEU A 207 -11.18 -21.51 -8.77
N TYR A 208 -11.11 -22.21 -7.64
CA TYR A 208 -11.29 -23.65 -7.50
C TYR A 208 -12.67 -24.04 -6.96
N ARG A 209 -13.70 -23.19 -7.18
CA ARG A 209 -15.06 -23.41 -6.62
C ARG A 209 -15.65 -24.78 -6.94
N PHE A 210 -15.31 -25.34 -8.08
CA PHE A 210 -15.85 -26.59 -8.62
C PHE A 210 -15.33 -27.85 -7.88
N ILE A 211 -14.25 -27.74 -7.09
CA ILE A 211 -13.73 -28.85 -6.30
C ILE A 211 -14.13 -28.77 -4.82
N TRP A 212 -14.86 -27.76 -4.40
CA TRP A 212 -15.24 -27.59 -2.99
C TRP A 212 -16.68 -28.01 -2.75
N GLU A 213 -16.90 -28.75 -1.68
CA GLU A 213 -18.23 -29.03 -1.18
C GLU A 213 -18.95 -27.71 -0.87
N GLU A 214 -20.25 -27.63 -1.24
CA GLU A 214 -20.96 -26.35 -1.27
C GLU A 214 -21.18 -25.73 0.11
N THR A 215 -21.59 -26.55 1.09
CA THR A 215 -21.88 -26.09 2.45
C THR A 215 -20.61 -25.56 3.11
N ALA A 216 -19.53 -26.34 3.07
CA ALA A 216 -18.24 -25.98 3.64
C ALA A 216 -17.65 -24.70 2.98
N TYR A 217 -17.75 -24.60 1.64
CA TYR A 217 -17.32 -23.40 0.93
C TYR A 217 -18.11 -22.16 1.36
N ASN A 218 -19.44 -22.28 1.48
CA ASN A 218 -20.29 -21.15 1.86
C ASN A 218 -20.03 -20.70 3.29
N GLU A 219 -19.81 -21.64 4.21
CA GLU A 219 -19.45 -21.33 5.60
C GLU A 219 -18.12 -20.61 5.70
N LEU A 220 -17.06 -21.17 5.09
CA LEU A 220 -15.74 -20.52 5.10
C LEU A 220 -15.77 -19.16 4.41
N SER A 221 -16.50 -19.03 3.30
CA SER A 221 -16.65 -17.76 2.59
C SER A 221 -17.34 -16.70 3.45
N ARG A 222 -18.36 -17.04 4.25
CA ARG A 222 -19.02 -16.11 5.19
C ARG A 222 -18.05 -15.58 6.23
N GLU A 223 -17.23 -16.46 6.83
CA GLU A 223 -16.24 -16.07 7.84
C GLU A 223 -15.15 -15.15 7.24
N LEU A 224 -14.68 -15.46 6.04
CA LEU A 224 -13.72 -14.61 5.31
C LEU A 224 -14.31 -13.27 4.90
N VAL A 225 -15.61 -13.19 4.59
CA VAL A 225 -16.32 -11.94 4.32
C VAL A 225 -16.43 -11.11 5.59
N TRP A 226 -16.82 -11.73 6.71
CA TRP A 226 -16.93 -11.08 8.01
C TRP A 226 -15.61 -10.40 8.41
N PHE A 227 -14.52 -11.17 8.48
CA PHE A 227 -13.24 -10.61 8.94
C PHE A 227 -12.64 -9.64 7.91
N GLY A 228 -12.76 -9.95 6.62
CA GLY A 228 -12.38 -9.05 5.54
C GLY A 228 -13.12 -7.71 5.56
N GLY A 229 -14.38 -7.70 6.03
CA GLY A 229 -15.18 -6.49 6.25
C GLY A 229 -14.63 -5.61 7.38
N LEU A 230 -14.17 -6.21 8.49
CA LEU A 230 -13.52 -5.47 9.58
C LEU A 230 -12.26 -4.74 9.09
N LEU A 231 -11.42 -5.41 8.34
CA LEU A 231 -10.22 -4.81 7.72
C LEU A 231 -10.57 -3.76 6.66
N GLY A 232 -11.60 -4.01 5.85
CA GLY A 232 -12.10 -3.10 4.83
C GLY A 232 -12.54 -1.78 5.43
N ASN A 233 -13.36 -1.82 6.49
CA ASN A 233 -13.88 -0.64 7.16
C ASN A 233 -12.77 0.30 7.69
N VAL A 234 -11.65 -0.24 8.19
CA VAL A 234 -10.51 0.57 8.63
C VAL A 234 -9.79 1.16 7.42
N ARG A 235 -9.53 0.33 6.38
CA ARG A 235 -8.80 0.76 5.19
C ARG A 235 -9.52 1.86 4.42
N ASP A 236 -10.82 1.78 4.30
CA ASP A 236 -11.61 2.79 3.58
C ASP A 236 -11.49 4.17 4.27
N LEU A 237 -11.41 4.19 5.60
CA LEU A 237 -11.15 5.41 6.37
C LEU A 237 -9.69 5.86 6.28
N ASP A 238 -8.71 4.93 6.26
CA ASP A 238 -7.30 5.27 6.00
C ASP A 238 -7.15 6.00 4.66
N ILE A 239 -7.77 5.46 3.59
CA ILE A 239 -7.76 6.07 2.24
C ILE A 239 -8.46 7.42 2.24
N THR A 240 -9.60 7.53 2.94
CA THR A 240 -10.36 8.77 3.03
C THR A 240 -9.54 9.87 3.71
N ILE A 241 -8.86 9.56 4.82
CA ILE A 241 -8.01 10.51 5.54
C ILE A 241 -6.86 10.98 4.67
N LEU A 242 -6.11 10.04 4.05
CA LEU A 242 -5.01 10.36 3.15
C LEU A 242 -5.46 11.22 1.96
N TRP A 243 -6.64 10.94 1.41
CA TRP A 243 -7.19 11.74 0.32
C TRP A 243 -7.59 13.15 0.78
N LEU A 244 -8.22 13.29 1.97
CA LEU A 244 -8.53 14.60 2.54
C LEU A 244 -7.25 15.39 2.85
N ASP A 245 -6.20 14.75 3.37
CA ASP A 245 -4.90 15.38 3.61
C ASP A 245 -4.31 15.94 2.30
N LYS A 246 -4.37 15.14 1.22
CA LYS A 246 -3.97 15.60 -0.11
C LYS A 246 -4.84 16.76 -0.64
N MET A 247 -6.13 16.76 -0.36
CA MET A 247 -7.02 17.85 -0.78
C MET A 247 -6.74 19.15 -0.03
N MET A 248 -6.33 19.07 1.24
CA MET A 248 -5.98 20.24 2.04
C MET A 248 -4.73 20.99 1.55
N THR A 249 -3.82 20.32 0.85
CA THR A 249 -2.63 21.00 0.26
C THR A 249 -2.96 21.88 -0.95
N ALA A 250 -4.13 21.72 -1.56
CA ALA A 250 -4.52 22.40 -2.80
C ALA A 250 -5.90 23.06 -2.72
N CYS A 251 -6.45 23.25 -1.51
CA CYS A 251 -7.76 23.85 -1.33
C CYS A 251 -7.66 25.36 -1.03
N PRO A 252 -8.67 26.15 -1.42
CA PRO A 252 -8.80 27.54 -0.98
C PRO A 252 -9.00 27.61 0.55
N ASP A 253 -8.65 28.76 1.15
CA ASP A 253 -8.68 28.94 2.63
C ASP A 253 -10.09 28.84 3.21
N ASP A 254 -11.11 29.31 2.50
CA ASP A 254 -12.51 29.21 2.90
C ASP A 254 -13.01 27.76 2.98
N VAL A 255 -12.39 26.84 2.27
CA VAL A 255 -12.69 25.40 2.23
C VAL A 255 -11.94 24.65 3.35
N LYS A 256 -10.75 25.10 3.73
CA LYS A 256 -9.82 24.40 4.61
C LYS A 256 -10.41 23.99 5.96
N LYS A 257 -11.14 24.90 6.62
CA LYS A 257 -11.81 24.63 7.91
C LYS A 257 -12.85 23.50 7.79
N GLY A 258 -13.57 23.47 6.67
CA GLY A 258 -14.54 22.40 6.39
C GLY A 258 -13.86 21.04 6.17
N LEU A 259 -12.74 21.01 5.44
CA LEU A 259 -11.96 19.78 5.22
C LEU A 259 -11.36 19.23 6.52
N LEU A 260 -10.84 20.09 7.40
CA LEU A 260 -10.33 19.71 8.71
C LEU A 260 -11.41 18.98 9.54
N ARG A 261 -12.63 19.53 9.60
CA ARG A 261 -13.76 18.89 10.31
C ARG A 261 -14.10 17.51 9.71
N LEU A 262 -14.11 17.38 8.39
CA LEU A 262 -14.36 16.10 7.72
C LEU A 262 -13.27 15.07 8.02
N ARG A 263 -12.01 15.48 8.01
CA ARG A 263 -10.87 14.67 8.37
C ARG A 263 -10.91 14.19 9.81
N GLU A 264 -11.21 15.07 10.75
CA GLU A 264 -11.36 14.73 12.18
C GLU A 264 -12.48 13.72 12.42
N ASN A 265 -13.62 13.90 11.73
CA ASN A 265 -14.73 12.94 11.76
C ASN A 265 -14.30 11.57 11.22
N ALA A 266 -13.58 11.54 10.10
CA ALA A 266 -13.03 10.30 9.53
C ALA A 266 -12.04 9.63 10.51
N ALA A 267 -11.15 10.40 11.14
CA ALA A 267 -10.20 9.91 12.12
C ALA A 267 -10.88 9.34 13.39
N ARG A 268 -11.96 9.97 13.87
CA ARG A 268 -12.76 9.45 14.98
C ARG A 268 -13.42 8.12 14.63
N ARG A 269 -14.08 8.03 13.47
CA ARG A 269 -14.69 6.79 12.94
C ARG A 269 -13.65 5.69 12.73
N ARG A 270 -12.45 6.06 12.25
CA ARG A 270 -11.34 5.13 12.07
C ARG A 270 -10.91 4.48 13.40
N ARG A 271 -10.78 5.28 14.47
CA ARG A 271 -10.45 4.77 15.82
C ARG A 271 -11.49 3.75 16.31
N GLU A 272 -12.76 4.02 16.08
CA GLU A 272 -13.86 3.11 16.44
C GLU A 272 -13.78 1.79 15.63
N LYS A 273 -13.60 1.89 14.29
CA LYS A 273 -13.49 0.70 13.43
C LYS A 273 -12.24 -0.12 13.74
N LEU A 274 -11.12 0.54 14.10
CA LEU A 274 -9.91 -0.14 14.53
C LEU A 274 -10.12 -0.92 15.83
N ARG A 275 -10.84 -0.34 16.81
CA ARG A 275 -11.20 -1.07 18.04
C ARG A 275 -12.02 -2.32 17.74
N ARG A 276 -13.00 -2.23 16.84
CA ARG A 276 -13.80 -3.38 16.40
C ARG A 276 -12.96 -4.45 15.68
N LEU A 277 -12.02 -4.04 14.84
CA LEU A 277 -11.07 -4.94 14.19
C LEU A 277 -10.22 -5.70 15.22
N LEU A 278 -9.67 -5.00 16.21
CA LEU A 278 -8.84 -5.60 17.25
C LEU A 278 -9.63 -6.56 18.14
N ALA A 279 -10.89 -6.21 18.47
CA ALA A 279 -11.79 -7.13 19.17
C ALA A 279 -12.10 -8.37 18.32
N GLY A 280 -12.36 -8.20 17.02
CA GLY A 280 -12.55 -9.31 16.09
C GLY A 280 -11.33 -10.21 15.99
N LEU A 281 -10.12 -9.65 15.95
CA LEU A 281 -8.85 -10.39 15.90
C LEU A 281 -8.63 -11.26 17.16
N ARG A 282 -9.08 -10.80 18.32
CA ARG A 282 -8.96 -11.51 19.60
C ARG A 282 -10.11 -12.47 19.88
N SER A 283 -11.10 -12.54 19.01
CA SER A 283 -12.29 -13.35 19.22
C SER A 283 -12.05 -14.83 18.94
N ALA A 284 -12.76 -15.71 19.65
CA ALA A 284 -12.80 -17.14 19.37
C ALA A 284 -13.24 -17.43 17.91
N ARG A 285 -14.08 -16.55 17.32
CA ARG A 285 -14.51 -16.65 15.93
C ARG A 285 -13.35 -16.54 14.95
N PHE A 286 -12.39 -15.63 15.19
CA PHE A 286 -11.21 -15.49 14.33
C PHE A 286 -10.26 -16.67 14.51
N SER A 287 -10.06 -17.15 15.73
CA SER A 287 -9.27 -18.37 15.98
C SER A 287 -9.88 -19.60 15.27
N ALA A 288 -11.20 -19.77 15.36
CA ALA A 288 -11.91 -20.83 14.64
C ALA A 288 -11.77 -20.68 13.09
N LEU A 289 -11.78 -19.45 12.57
CA LEU A 289 -11.53 -19.22 11.15
C LEU A 289 -10.12 -19.67 10.74
N LEU A 290 -9.08 -19.37 11.54
CA LEU A 290 -7.71 -19.79 11.24
C LEU A 290 -7.56 -21.31 11.30
N ILE A 291 -8.12 -21.98 12.31
CA ILE A 291 -8.11 -23.44 12.43
C ILE A 291 -8.80 -24.06 11.21
N ARG A 292 -9.98 -23.57 10.84
CA ARG A 292 -10.70 -24.07 9.68
C ARG A 292 -9.92 -23.86 8.36
N LEU A 293 -9.25 -22.71 8.20
CA LEU A 293 -8.38 -22.48 7.03
C LEU A 293 -7.18 -23.44 7.01
N ASP A 294 -6.60 -23.72 8.18
CA ASP A 294 -5.48 -24.68 8.30
C ASP A 294 -5.94 -26.10 7.95
N ASP A 295 -7.08 -26.54 8.45
CA ASP A 295 -7.68 -27.83 8.09
C ASP A 295 -7.92 -27.98 6.58
N TRP A 296 -8.34 -26.89 5.91
CA TRP A 296 -8.55 -26.90 4.46
C TRP A 296 -7.26 -27.10 3.65
N VAL A 297 -6.13 -26.65 4.17
CA VAL A 297 -4.84 -26.72 3.48
C VAL A 297 -3.94 -27.86 3.97
N ALA A 298 -4.22 -28.44 5.14
CA ALA A 298 -3.37 -29.44 5.76
C ALA A 298 -3.47 -30.82 5.09
N ARG A 299 -4.66 -31.20 4.64
CA ARG A 299 -4.98 -32.58 4.25
C ARG A 299 -4.88 -32.86 2.76
N GLY A 300 -4.47 -31.90 1.92
CA GLY A 300 -4.36 -32.11 0.47
C GLY A 300 -5.68 -32.59 -0.14
N THR A 301 -5.59 -33.51 -1.11
CA THR A 301 -6.78 -34.09 -1.79
C THR A 301 -7.62 -35.00 -0.89
N GLY A 302 -7.12 -35.41 0.27
CA GLY A 302 -7.85 -36.21 1.26
C GLY A 302 -8.72 -35.42 2.26
N ALA A 303 -8.89 -34.08 2.04
CA ALA A 303 -9.74 -33.27 2.90
C ALA A 303 -11.24 -33.59 2.66
N VAL A 304 -12.00 -33.66 3.75
CA VAL A 304 -13.45 -33.98 3.77
C VAL A 304 -14.33 -33.08 2.86
N HIS A 305 -13.77 -31.94 2.42
CA HIS A 305 -14.52 -30.94 1.64
C HIS A 305 -14.13 -30.89 0.16
N ILE A 306 -13.38 -31.86 -0.35
CA ILE A 306 -12.90 -31.92 -1.74
C ILE A 306 -13.74 -32.91 -2.55
N LEU A 307 -14.21 -32.46 -3.70
CA LEU A 307 -14.98 -33.24 -4.66
C LEU A 307 -14.06 -34.00 -5.64
N PRO A 308 -14.54 -35.06 -6.33
CA PRO A 308 -13.73 -35.90 -7.21
C PRO A 308 -12.94 -35.15 -8.30
N GLY A 309 -13.46 -34.06 -8.85
CA GLY A 309 -12.76 -33.25 -9.86
C GLY A 309 -11.44 -32.61 -9.39
N ALA A 310 -11.08 -32.76 -8.12
CA ALA A 310 -9.79 -32.29 -7.58
C ALA A 310 -8.58 -33.12 -8.06
N GLU A 311 -8.80 -34.33 -8.56
CA GLU A 311 -7.75 -35.23 -9.08
C GLU A 311 -7.38 -34.92 -10.53
N GLU A 312 -8.15 -34.09 -11.24
CA GLU A 312 -7.85 -33.67 -12.59
C GLU A 312 -6.50 -32.94 -12.67
N VAL A 313 -5.83 -33.06 -13.82
CA VAL A 313 -4.54 -32.40 -14.08
C VAL A 313 -4.76 -30.89 -14.24
N LEU A 314 -4.00 -30.10 -13.48
CA LEU A 314 -4.10 -28.65 -13.46
C LEU A 314 -3.95 -28.02 -14.86
N GLY A 315 -3.04 -28.55 -15.70
CA GLY A 315 -2.78 -28.05 -17.04
C GLY A 315 -4.01 -27.96 -17.93
N ASP A 316 -4.90 -28.93 -17.84
CA ASP A 316 -6.13 -28.99 -18.64
C ASP A 316 -7.20 -28.00 -18.15
N GLU A 317 -7.29 -27.81 -16.83
CA GLU A 317 -8.25 -26.89 -16.25
C GLU A 317 -7.84 -25.41 -16.47
N ILE A 318 -6.54 -25.11 -16.50
CA ILE A 318 -6.02 -23.76 -16.79
C ILE A 318 -6.61 -23.23 -18.08
N ARG A 319 -6.55 -24.02 -19.18
CA ARG A 319 -7.05 -23.59 -20.50
C ARG A 319 -8.53 -23.25 -20.45
N LYS A 320 -9.36 -24.14 -19.88
CA LYS A 320 -10.82 -23.95 -19.74
C LYS A 320 -11.14 -22.67 -18.97
N VAL A 321 -10.47 -22.46 -17.85
CA VAL A 321 -10.72 -21.29 -16.98
C VAL A 321 -10.28 -20.00 -17.65
N LEU A 322 -9.08 -19.93 -18.23
CA LEU A 322 -8.56 -18.71 -18.86
C LEU A 322 -9.44 -18.30 -20.04
N ALA A 323 -9.83 -19.24 -20.93
CA ALA A 323 -10.72 -18.97 -22.05
C ALA A 323 -12.09 -18.45 -21.59
N ARG A 324 -12.68 -19.07 -20.56
CA ARG A 324 -13.94 -18.61 -19.97
C ARG A 324 -13.83 -17.20 -19.38
N ARG A 325 -12.73 -16.89 -18.67
CA ARG A 325 -12.48 -15.57 -18.09
C ARG A 325 -12.26 -14.50 -19.16
N ALA A 326 -11.48 -14.80 -20.19
CA ALA A 326 -11.25 -13.91 -21.33
C ALA A 326 -12.57 -13.53 -22.01
N ARG A 327 -13.38 -14.53 -22.37
CA ARG A 327 -14.72 -14.32 -22.91
C ARG A 327 -15.61 -13.47 -21.98
N GLY A 328 -15.52 -13.71 -20.65
CA GLY A 328 -16.23 -12.91 -19.66
C GLY A 328 -15.85 -11.42 -19.66
N ILE A 329 -14.62 -11.08 -20.02
CA ILE A 329 -14.15 -9.69 -20.16
C ILE A 329 -14.53 -9.13 -21.53
N LEU A 330 -14.29 -9.90 -22.61
CA LEU A 330 -14.50 -9.44 -23.99
C LEU A 330 -15.98 -9.11 -24.30
N ARG A 331 -16.95 -9.72 -23.60
CA ARG A 331 -18.37 -9.36 -23.76
C ARG A 331 -18.69 -7.90 -23.43
N TYR A 332 -17.77 -7.17 -22.77
CA TYR A 332 -17.93 -5.76 -22.48
C TYR A 332 -17.43 -4.84 -23.60
N VAL A 333 -16.82 -5.39 -24.66
CA VAL A 333 -16.39 -4.62 -25.83
C VAL A 333 -17.60 -3.91 -26.46
N GLY A 334 -17.44 -2.63 -26.75
CA GLY A 334 -18.50 -1.78 -27.32
C GLY A 334 -19.65 -1.43 -26.38
N THR A 335 -19.75 -2.03 -25.19
CA THR A 335 -20.90 -1.86 -24.29
C THR A 335 -20.63 -1.02 -23.05
N VAL A 336 -19.36 -0.78 -22.68
CA VAL A 336 -18.97 0.01 -21.50
C VAL A 336 -18.91 1.47 -21.87
N LYS A 337 -19.82 2.27 -21.29
CA LYS A 337 -19.92 3.72 -21.47
C LYS A 337 -19.55 4.45 -20.18
N GLU A 338 -19.23 5.73 -20.29
CA GLU A 338 -18.88 6.58 -19.15
C GLU A 338 -20.01 6.70 -18.12
N SER A 339 -21.24 6.73 -18.57
CA SER A 339 -22.44 6.81 -17.73
C SER A 339 -22.84 5.49 -17.06
N SER A 340 -22.23 4.37 -17.44
CA SER A 340 -22.63 3.04 -17.00
C SER A 340 -21.78 2.53 -15.83
N SER A 341 -21.93 3.10 -14.63
CA SER A 341 -21.19 2.71 -13.42
C SER A 341 -21.34 1.21 -13.10
N GLU A 342 -22.53 0.62 -13.26
CA GLU A 342 -22.75 -0.79 -12.99
C GLU A 342 -21.95 -1.71 -13.92
N ARG A 343 -21.91 -1.39 -15.22
CA ARG A 343 -21.14 -2.16 -16.22
C ARG A 343 -19.64 -2.01 -16.02
N GLN A 344 -19.17 -0.81 -15.69
CA GLN A 344 -17.77 -0.55 -15.33
C GLN A 344 -17.37 -1.38 -14.11
N HIS A 345 -18.22 -1.41 -13.09
CA HIS A 345 -18.00 -2.21 -11.90
C HIS A 345 -18.01 -3.72 -12.18
N ALA A 346 -18.90 -4.18 -13.07
CA ALA A 346 -18.94 -5.56 -13.50
C ALA A 346 -17.69 -5.96 -14.29
N LEU A 347 -17.24 -5.15 -15.25
CA LEU A 347 -15.99 -5.35 -15.98
C LEU A 347 -14.79 -5.38 -15.01
N ARG A 348 -14.70 -4.44 -14.06
CA ARG A 348 -13.65 -4.42 -13.04
C ARG A 348 -13.61 -5.73 -12.24
N ARG A 349 -14.76 -6.32 -11.92
CA ARG A 349 -14.84 -7.62 -11.25
C ARG A 349 -14.29 -8.76 -12.13
N GLU A 350 -14.61 -8.78 -13.43
CA GLU A 350 -14.10 -9.81 -14.35
C GLU A 350 -12.59 -9.68 -14.56
N CYS A 351 -12.08 -8.47 -14.80
CA CYS A 351 -10.63 -8.22 -14.89
C CYS A 351 -9.90 -8.66 -13.61
N ARG A 352 -10.48 -8.41 -12.44
CA ARG A 352 -9.92 -8.86 -11.15
C ARG A 352 -9.89 -10.38 -11.05
N ARG A 353 -10.94 -11.07 -11.50
CA ARG A 353 -11.02 -12.54 -11.50
C ARG A 353 -9.95 -13.14 -12.41
N MET A 354 -9.78 -12.60 -13.62
CA MET A 354 -8.73 -13.01 -14.55
C MET A 354 -7.35 -12.76 -13.95
N ARG A 355 -7.09 -11.57 -13.43
CA ARG A 355 -5.81 -11.24 -12.80
C ARG A 355 -5.43 -12.21 -11.69
N TYR A 356 -6.38 -12.57 -10.82
CA TYR A 356 -6.10 -13.53 -9.75
C TYR A 356 -5.81 -14.94 -10.26
N ALA A 357 -6.42 -15.37 -11.36
CA ALA A 357 -6.09 -16.63 -12.00
C ALA A 357 -4.66 -16.59 -12.57
N VAL A 358 -4.33 -15.56 -13.36
CA VAL A 358 -2.97 -15.39 -13.92
C VAL A 358 -1.93 -15.28 -12.80
N ASP A 359 -2.23 -14.57 -11.72
CA ASP A 359 -1.34 -14.41 -10.57
C ASP A 359 -1.11 -15.73 -9.82
N ALA A 360 -2.17 -16.51 -9.59
CA ALA A 360 -2.12 -17.79 -8.92
C ALA A 360 -1.33 -18.84 -9.74
N TRP A 361 -1.53 -18.86 -11.03
CA TRP A 361 -0.92 -19.82 -11.96
C TRP A 361 0.33 -19.32 -12.67
N TYR A 362 0.88 -18.19 -12.26
CA TYR A 362 1.98 -17.48 -12.95
C TYR A 362 3.17 -18.36 -13.33
N ARG A 363 3.54 -19.35 -12.50
CA ARG A 363 4.69 -20.22 -12.73
C ARG A 363 4.46 -21.26 -13.83
N VAL A 364 3.21 -21.60 -14.06
CA VAL A 364 2.81 -22.65 -15.02
C VAL A 364 2.20 -22.10 -16.29
N LEU A 365 2.14 -20.78 -16.41
CA LEU A 365 1.65 -20.07 -17.61
C LEU A 365 2.79 -19.77 -18.59
N GLY A 366 2.45 -19.66 -19.88
CA GLY A 366 3.34 -19.34 -20.97
C GLY A 366 3.98 -17.94 -20.90
N LYS A 367 4.82 -17.65 -21.89
CA LYS A 367 5.64 -16.42 -21.99
C LYS A 367 4.83 -15.11 -21.88
N ASP A 368 3.60 -15.11 -22.37
CA ASP A 368 2.74 -13.92 -22.42
C ASP A 368 2.16 -13.50 -21.05
N ARG A 369 2.37 -14.31 -19.99
CA ARG A 369 1.81 -14.08 -18.65
C ARG A 369 2.09 -12.70 -18.06
N SER A 370 3.28 -12.16 -18.26
CA SER A 370 3.68 -10.85 -17.74
C SER A 370 2.93 -9.72 -18.43
N ASP A 371 2.76 -9.81 -19.72
CA ASP A 371 2.07 -8.79 -20.53
C ASP A 371 0.58 -8.78 -20.28
N VAL A 372 -0.04 -9.96 -20.26
CA VAL A 372 -1.45 -10.10 -19.89
C VAL A 372 -1.70 -9.58 -18.49
N LEU A 373 -0.81 -9.90 -17.53
CA LEU A 373 -0.92 -9.42 -16.16
C LEU A 373 -0.82 -7.90 -16.09
N ARG A 374 0.12 -7.29 -16.81
CA ARG A 374 0.32 -5.84 -16.88
C ARG A 374 -0.92 -5.15 -17.46
N ALA A 375 -1.42 -5.62 -18.59
CA ALA A 375 -2.63 -5.06 -19.22
C ALA A 375 -3.85 -5.15 -18.29
N LEU A 376 -4.02 -6.28 -17.58
CA LEU A 376 -5.08 -6.45 -16.58
C LEU A 376 -4.94 -5.49 -15.39
N VAL A 377 -3.70 -5.25 -14.92
CA VAL A 377 -3.42 -4.30 -13.83
C VAL A 377 -3.78 -2.89 -14.28
N ASN A 378 -3.30 -2.43 -15.43
CA ASN A 378 -3.55 -1.09 -15.95
C ASN A 378 -5.06 -0.78 -16.07
N VAL A 379 -5.83 -1.69 -16.69
CA VAL A 379 -7.29 -1.55 -16.81
C VAL A 379 -7.97 -1.58 -15.43
N GLN A 380 -7.52 -2.45 -14.54
CA GLN A 380 -8.11 -2.57 -13.20
C GLN A 380 -7.82 -1.36 -12.31
N ASP A 381 -6.66 -0.75 -12.44
CA ASP A 381 -6.29 0.46 -11.70
C ASP A 381 -7.10 1.65 -12.20
N ALA A 382 -7.19 1.84 -13.51
CA ALA A 382 -8.03 2.89 -14.10
C ALA A 382 -9.52 2.77 -13.70
N LEU A 383 -10.10 1.56 -13.82
CA LEU A 383 -11.46 1.31 -13.34
C LEU A 383 -11.59 1.36 -11.81
N GLY A 384 -10.48 1.19 -11.09
CA GLY A 384 -10.37 1.37 -9.66
C GLY A 384 -10.57 2.83 -9.27
N ASP A 385 -9.84 3.71 -9.94
CA ASP A 385 -9.90 5.15 -9.71
C ASP A 385 -11.28 5.72 -10.07
N VAL A 386 -11.91 5.24 -11.16
CA VAL A 386 -13.31 5.59 -11.49
C VAL A 386 -14.25 5.19 -10.36
N HIS A 387 -14.15 3.95 -9.88
CA HIS A 387 -14.99 3.45 -8.79
C HIS A 387 -14.77 4.21 -7.48
N ASP A 388 -13.52 4.50 -7.13
CA ASP A 388 -13.20 5.24 -5.90
C ASP A 388 -13.73 6.67 -5.95
N ALA A 389 -13.71 7.31 -7.12
CA ALA A 389 -14.35 8.61 -7.34
C ALA A 389 -15.89 8.51 -7.22
N ASP A 390 -16.52 7.48 -7.78
CA ASP A 390 -17.97 7.24 -7.66
C ASP A 390 -18.39 7.02 -6.20
N VAL A 391 -17.62 6.23 -5.44
CA VAL A 391 -17.85 6.02 -3.99
C VAL A 391 -17.74 7.33 -3.23
N ARG A 392 -16.72 8.14 -3.49
CA ARG A 392 -16.58 9.46 -2.86
C ARG A 392 -17.75 10.37 -3.20
N LEU A 393 -18.18 10.43 -4.46
CA LEU A 393 -19.33 11.20 -4.89
C LEU A 393 -20.62 10.77 -4.19
N SER A 394 -20.79 9.47 -3.93
CA SER A 394 -21.96 8.96 -3.21
C SER A 394 -21.96 9.36 -1.71
N VAL A 395 -20.79 9.36 -1.06
CA VAL A 395 -20.62 9.76 0.35
C VAL A 395 -20.97 11.23 0.57
N TRP A 396 -20.64 12.09 -0.41
CA TRP A 396 -20.83 13.53 -0.31
C TRP A 396 -22.16 14.04 -0.87
N ARG A 397 -23.14 13.18 -1.12
CA ARG A 397 -24.42 13.58 -1.73
C ARG A 397 -25.28 14.51 -0.85
N GLU A 398 -25.25 14.34 0.46
CA GLU A 398 -26.25 14.92 1.37
C GLU A 398 -25.93 16.34 1.89
N SER A 399 -24.81 16.93 1.54
CA SER A 399 -24.35 18.22 2.10
C SER A 399 -24.15 19.33 1.07
N GLU A 400 -25.13 19.57 0.20
CA GLU A 400 -25.01 20.62 -0.84
C GLU A 400 -24.86 22.05 -0.29
N ARG A 401 -25.19 22.29 0.98
CA ARG A 401 -25.02 23.60 1.64
C ARG A 401 -23.58 23.86 2.12
N ASN A 402 -22.72 22.84 2.18
CA ASN A 402 -21.36 22.96 2.71
C ASN A 402 -20.37 23.25 1.57
N VAL A 403 -19.69 24.40 1.61
CA VAL A 403 -18.71 24.87 0.62
C VAL A 403 -17.61 23.82 0.40
N ALA A 404 -17.09 23.22 1.49
CA ALA A 404 -16.05 22.19 1.38
C ALA A 404 -16.55 20.94 0.65
N VAL A 405 -17.80 20.51 0.88
CA VAL A 405 -18.40 19.38 0.20
C VAL A 405 -18.61 19.66 -1.29
N LYS A 406 -19.09 20.87 -1.65
CA LYS A 406 -19.22 21.30 -3.06
C LYS A 406 -17.87 21.25 -3.77
N TRP A 407 -16.83 21.77 -3.12
CA TRP A 407 -15.48 21.76 -3.67
C TRP A 407 -14.93 20.33 -3.84
N LEU A 408 -15.09 19.44 -2.85
CA LEU A 408 -14.70 18.04 -2.94
C LEU A 408 -15.43 17.31 -4.08
N ARG A 409 -16.73 17.53 -4.23
CA ARG A 409 -17.51 16.92 -5.34
C ARG A 409 -16.94 17.31 -6.72
N LYS A 410 -16.63 18.58 -6.92
CA LYS A 410 -15.98 19.05 -8.16
C LYS A 410 -14.64 18.35 -8.40
N ARG A 411 -13.83 18.17 -7.35
CA ARG A 411 -12.56 17.42 -7.44
C ARG A 411 -12.77 15.95 -7.77
N CYS A 412 -13.73 15.29 -7.11
CA CYS A 412 -14.07 13.90 -7.42
C CYS A 412 -14.54 13.73 -8.89
N GLN A 413 -15.33 14.67 -9.41
CA GLN A 413 -15.75 14.64 -10.82
C GLN A 413 -14.57 14.76 -11.77
N LEU A 414 -13.63 15.66 -11.50
CA LEU A 414 -12.40 15.80 -12.30
C LEU A 414 -11.51 14.54 -12.22
N GLU A 415 -11.34 13.96 -11.03
CA GLU A 415 -10.60 12.70 -10.86
C GLU A 415 -11.28 11.57 -11.66
N ARG A 416 -12.61 11.47 -11.59
CA ARG A 416 -13.39 10.50 -12.35
C ARG A 416 -13.20 10.63 -13.87
N MET A 417 -13.25 11.85 -14.39
CA MET A 417 -13.02 12.11 -15.82
C MET A 417 -11.60 11.70 -16.25
N LYS A 418 -10.59 12.03 -15.46
CA LYS A 418 -9.20 11.62 -15.72
C LYS A 418 -9.04 10.10 -15.71
N ALA A 419 -9.61 9.44 -14.71
CA ALA A 419 -9.58 7.99 -14.59
C ALA A 419 -10.30 7.30 -15.75
N TRP A 420 -11.43 7.83 -16.19
CA TRP A 420 -12.14 7.33 -17.37
C TRP A 420 -11.33 7.48 -18.65
N LYS A 421 -10.63 8.60 -18.83
CA LYS A 421 -9.70 8.79 -19.95
C LYS A 421 -8.56 7.77 -19.92
N ALA A 422 -7.98 7.51 -18.74
CA ALA A 422 -6.94 6.49 -18.56
C ALA A 422 -7.46 5.09 -18.90
N PHE A 423 -8.69 4.74 -18.49
CA PHE A 423 -9.33 3.49 -18.89
C PHE A 423 -9.45 3.35 -20.41
N LYS A 424 -9.93 4.38 -21.10
CA LYS A 424 -10.07 4.35 -22.57
C LYS A 424 -8.73 4.10 -23.28
N ASN A 425 -7.63 4.60 -22.72
CA ASN A 425 -6.29 4.41 -23.27
C ASN A 425 -5.73 2.99 -23.02
N THR A 426 -6.08 2.36 -21.91
CA THR A 426 -5.56 1.03 -21.53
C THR A 426 -6.42 -0.13 -22.03
N TRP A 427 -7.69 0.11 -22.29
CA TRP A 427 -8.65 -0.91 -22.68
C TRP A 427 -8.31 -1.63 -24.01
N PRO A 428 -7.91 -0.94 -25.10
CA PRO A 428 -7.57 -1.61 -26.37
C PRO A 428 -6.37 -2.57 -26.24
N GLU A 429 -5.39 -2.23 -25.41
CA GLU A 429 -4.24 -3.12 -25.15
C GLU A 429 -4.70 -4.42 -24.48
N LEU A 430 -5.56 -4.33 -23.47
CA LEU A 430 -6.09 -5.53 -22.83
C LEU A 430 -6.89 -6.40 -23.81
N GLN A 431 -7.68 -5.79 -24.71
CA GLN A 431 -8.42 -6.53 -25.72
C GLN A 431 -7.49 -7.37 -26.61
N LYS A 432 -6.37 -6.79 -27.08
CA LYS A 432 -5.35 -7.52 -27.86
C LYS A 432 -4.72 -8.66 -27.06
N LYS A 433 -4.47 -8.45 -25.76
CA LYS A 433 -3.85 -9.46 -24.88
C LYS A 433 -4.83 -10.56 -24.43
N LEU A 434 -6.12 -10.43 -24.74
CA LEU A 434 -7.15 -11.45 -24.48
C LEU A 434 -7.62 -12.13 -25.77
N ASP A 435 -6.97 -11.88 -26.90
CA ASP A 435 -7.18 -12.62 -28.14
C ASP A 435 -7.00 -14.13 -27.91
N GLU A 436 -7.75 -14.95 -28.68
CA GLU A 436 -7.79 -16.39 -28.51
C GLU A 436 -6.39 -17.04 -28.63
N ARG A 437 -5.56 -16.60 -29.57
CA ARG A 437 -4.20 -17.09 -29.77
C ARG A 437 -3.29 -16.79 -28.58
N VAL A 438 -3.44 -15.60 -27.98
CA VAL A 438 -2.67 -15.22 -26.77
C VAL A 438 -3.13 -16.05 -25.59
N ILE A 439 -4.43 -16.30 -25.46
CA ILE A 439 -4.97 -17.13 -24.37
C ILE A 439 -4.52 -18.59 -24.51
N GLU A 440 -4.46 -19.12 -25.72
CA GLU A 440 -3.91 -20.45 -25.97
C GLU A 440 -2.42 -20.52 -25.65
N SER A 441 -1.61 -19.56 -26.13
CA SER A 441 -0.17 -19.44 -25.79
C SER A 441 0.04 -19.32 -24.27
N LEU A 442 -0.79 -18.55 -23.59
CA LEU A 442 -0.73 -18.39 -22.14
C LEU A 442 -1.05 -19.69 -21.41
N ALA A 443 -2.00 -20.47 -21.92
CA ALA A 443 -2.42 -21.73 -21.32
C ALA A 443 -1.47 -22.89 -21.56
N ASN A 444 -0.67 -22.85 -22.62
CA ASN A 444 0.25 -23.91 -23.03
C ASN A 444 1.66 -23.80 -22.45
N GLY A 445 1.92 -22.86 -21.55
CA GLY A 445 3.14 -22.44 -20.89
C GLY A 445 4.26 -23.36 -20.53
#